data_592fe38bfa7a7e95ffdfadfb064e1b88
#
_entry.id   592fe38bfa7a7e95ffdfadfb064e1b88
#
_cell.length_a   1.000
_cell.length_b   1.000
_cell.length_c   1.000
_cell.angle_alpha   90.00
_cell.angle_beta   90.00
_cell.angle_gamma   90.00
#
_symmetry.space_group_name_H-M   'P 1'
#
loop_
_entity.id
_entity.type
_entity.pdbx_description
1 polymer ?
#
loop_
_entity_poly.entity_id
_entity_poly.type
_entity_poly.pdbx_seq_one_letter_code
_entity_poly.pdbx_strand_id
1 'polypeptide(L)'
;WKPMHLQPFYESFDYVVNLIKEAIPDLSNENMENELGMVNQSIAKAILARIMLFRASPFFNGNIDLFGDFYDHDGEHFFPMDAQGSERWTQKWKDALSAVNDAINHCEREGYALYEYEDQPYKFDFEVWEANPDVMQRYYTLRHIIVDPWNKELIWGRTYNRGQNSTVQDASNIRLPRTFTNGEYDDTRKSFNWASATYQAMSRYYTSNGLPIEADRTFDKNNMHRLISTPHEDSLAYQPLQGIMQPDYMTLKMYMDREPRFYANLGITGGYWRAHQYLIELELYGGTAGGYDPSVSQEDFLWTGIGVQKFVHPESKSGYAVRQIHFPYPIIRMADLYLMKAEIINELEGPNQAVYYFCFHQI
;
A
#
# COMPACT_ATOMS: atom_id res chain seq x y z
N TRP A 1 -42.57 2.15 19.24
CA TRP A 1 -41.21 1.60 18.97
C TRP A 1 -41.37 0.08 18.92
N LYS A 2 -41.28 -0.54 17.72
CA LYS A 2 -41.08 -1.99 17.63
C LYS A 2 -39.59 -2.21 17.97
N PRO A 3 -39.27 -3.14 18.87
CA PRO A 3 -37.88 -3.50 19.08
C PRO A 3 -37.27 -3.97 17.75
N MET A 4 -36.13 -3.38 17.39
CA MET A 4 -35.38 -3.80 16.21
C MET A 4 -34.63 -5.08 16.61
N HIS A 5 -35.09 -6.22 16.09
CA HIS A 5 -34.41 -7.49 16.30
C HIS A 5 -33.16 -7.52 15.42
N LEU A 6 -32.02 -7.87 16.00
CA LEU A 6 -30.82 -8.17 15.25
C LEU A 6 -31.06 -9.43 14.42
N GLN A 7 -30.96 -9.31 13.10
CA GLN A 7 -31.00 -10.46 12.21
C GLN A 7 -29.64 -11.18 12.30
N PRO A 8 -29.62 -12.51 12.21
CA PRO A 8 -28.37 -13.26 12.14
C PRO A 8 -27.45 -12.71 11.05
N PHE A 9 -26.15 -12.70 11.32
CA PHE A 9 -25.14 -12.12 10.44
C PHE A 9 -25.21 -12.67 9.01
N TYR A 10 -25.45 -13.97 8.85
CA TYR A 10 -25.55 -14.61 7.54
C TYR A 10 -26.75 -14.12 6.71
N GLU A 11 -27.87 -13.78 7.32
CA GLU A 11 -29.04 -13.24 6.59
C GLU A 11 -28.75 -11.85 6.04
N SER A 12 -28.13 -11.00 6.86
CA SER A 12 -27.71 -9.68 6.42
C SER A 12 -26.68 -9.75 5.30
N PHE A 13 -25.78 -10.73 5.38
CA PHE A 13 -24.76 -10.99 4.37
C PHE A 13 -25.39 -11.46 3.04
N ASP A 14 -26.28 -12.45 3.10
CA ASP A 14 -26.96 -12.97 1.93
C ASP A 14 -27.83 -11.91 1.25
N TYR A 15 -28.46 -11.04 2.04
CA TYR A 15 -29.21 -9.89 1.52
C TYR A 15 -28.29 -8.95 0.72
N VAL A 16 -27.14 -8.53 1.28
CA VAL A 16 -26.19 -7.65 0.58
C VAL A 16 -25.61 -8.32 -0.67
N VAL A 17 -25.23 -9.59 -0.58
CA VAL A 17 -24.73 -10.37 -1.72
C VAL A 17 -25.76 -10.44 -2.85
N ASN A 18 -27.03 -10.69 -2.53
CA ASN A 18 -28.09 -10.76 -3.52
C ASN A 18 -28.35 -9.41 -4.18
N LEU A 19 -28.39 -8.31 -3.40
CA LEU A 19 -28.51 -6.96 -3.96
C LEU A 19 -27.39 -6.62 -4.96
N ILE A 20 -26.14 -6.96 -4.63
CA ILE A 20 -25.02 -6.71 -5.54
C ILE A 20 -25.16 -7.57 -6.81
N LYS A 21 -25.51 -8.86 -6.67
CA LYS A 21 -25.71 -9.75 -7.83
C LYS A 21 -26.84 -9.29 -8.74
N GLU A 22 -27.93 -8.78 -8.18
CA GLU A 22 -29.04 -8.21 -8.93
C GLU A 22 -28.65 -6.92 -9.66
N ALA A 23 -27.82 -6.08 -9.05
CA ALA A 23 -27.40 -4.82 -9.63
C ALA A 23 -26.35 -4.98 -10.76
N ILE A 24 -25.47 -5.99 -10.70
CA ILE A 24 -24.35 -6.15 -11.65
C ILE A 24 -24.80 -6.09 -13.13
N PRO A 25 -25.87 -6.78 -13.57
CA PRO A 25 -26.29 -6.74 -14.97
C PRO A 25 -26.70 -5.36 -15.49
N ASP A 26 -27.16 -4.49 -14.58
CA ASP A 26 -27.62 -3.13 -14.91
C ASP A 26 -26.51 -2.08 -14.88
N LEU A 27 -25.32 -2.44 -14.39
CA LEU A 27 -24.15 -1.56 -14.35
C LEU A 27 -23.42 -1.56 -15.70
N SER A 28 -22.78 -0.43 -16.02
CA SER A 28 -21.88 -0.33 -17.18
C SER A 28 -20.65 -1.22 -17.03
N ASN A 29 -20.11 -1.72 -18.13
CA ASN A 29 -18.83 -2.42 -18.14
C ASN A 29 -17.68 -1.44 -17.89
N GLU A 30 -17.71 -0.31 -18.56
CA GLU A 30 -16.69 0.75 -18.52
C GLU A 30 -17.31 2.06 -18.03
N ASN A 31 -16.48 2.89 -17.42
CA ASN A 31 -16.83 4.26 -17.06
C ASN A 31 -16.25 5.23 -18.10
N MET A 32 -17.03 6.23 -18.48
CA MET A 32 -16.49 7.36 -19.25
C MET A 32 -15.49 8.15 -18.40
N GLU A 33 -14.65 8.95 -19.04
CA GLU A 33 -13.62 9.75 -18.35
C GLU A 33 -14.18 10.65 -17.24
N ASN A 34 -15.39 11.15 -17.40
CA ASN A 34 -16.08 11.98 -16.40
C ASN A 34 -16.81 11.16 -15.30
N GLU A 35 -16.83 9.84 -15.41
CA GLU A 35 -17.50 8.90 -14.50
C GLU A 35 -16.51 8.05 -13.70
N LEU A 36 -15.21 8.32 -13.85
CA LEU A 36 -14.17 7.59 -13.13
C LEU A 36 -14.41 7.61 -11.61
N GLY A 37 -14.42 6.42 -11.01
CA GLY A 37 -14.73 6.20 -9.59
C GLY A 37 -16.21 5.91 -9.29
N MET A 38 -17.12 6.05 -10.24
CA MET A 38 -18.49 5.55 -10.13
C MET A 38 -18.48 4.02 -10.24
N VAL A 39 -19.44 3.38 -9.58
CA VAL A 39 -19.50 1.91 -9.55
C VAL A 39 -19.90 1.36 -10.92
N ASN A 40 -19.08 0.47 -11.47
CA ASN A 40 -19.33 -0.31 -12.68
C ASN A 40 -19.29 -1.82 -12.35
N GLN A 41 -19.43 -2.68 -13.37
CA GLN A 41 -19.43 -4.13 -13.15
C GLN A 41 -18.12 -4.65 -12.53
N SER A 42 -16.95 -4.14 -12.96
CA SER A 42 -15.65 -4.53 -12.42
C SER A 42 -15.57 -4.22 -10.92
N ILE A 43 -15.98 -3.03 -10.52
CA ILE A 43 -16.02 -2.61 -9.11
C ILE A 43 -17.00 -3.47 -8.31
N ALA A 44 -18.21 -3.68 -8.81
CA ALA A 44 -19.23 -4.46 -8.12
C ALA A 44 -18.80 -5.91 -7.90
N LYS A 45 -18.19 -6.55 -8.92
CA LYS A 45 -17.64 -7.91 -8.80
C LYS A 45 -16.47 -7.99 -7.83
N ALA A 46 -15.58 -7.00 -7.84
CA ALA A 46 -14.46 -6.94 -6.90
C ALA A 46 -14.93 -6.76 -5.44
N ILE A 47 -15.95 -5.93 -5.22
CA ILE A 47 -16.60 -5.79 -3.90
C ILE A 47 -17.23 -7.12 -3.48
N LEU A 48 -17.98 -7.77 -4.40
CA LEU A 48 -18.59 -9.07 -4.12
C LEU A 48 -17.55 -10.11 -3.72
N ALA A 49 -16.42 -10.18 -4.43
CA ALA A 49 -15.33 -11.10 -4.09
C ALA A 49 -14.80 -10.84 -2.66
N ARG A 50 -14.58 -9.58 -2.28
CA ARG A 50 -14.13 -9.20 -0.93
C ARG A 50 -15.15 -9.57 0.13
N ILE A 51 -16.43 -9.35 -0.14
CA ILE A 51 -17.53 -9.73 0.76
C ILE A 51 -17.56 -11.26 0.95
N MET A 52 -17.46 -12.04 -0.12
CA MET A 52 -17.48 -13.50 -0.03
C MET A 52 -16.27 -14.05 0.73
N LEU A 53 -15.09 -13.44 0.58
CA LEU A 53 -13.92 -13.78 1.37
C LEU A 53 -14.16 -13.52 2.87
N PHE A 54 -14.70 -12.36 3.24
CA PHE A 54 -15.02 -12.06 4.65
C PHE A 54 -16.01 -13.05 5.23
N ARG A 55 -17.03 -13.44 4.45
CA ARG A 55 -18.02 -14.45 4.88
C ARG A 55 -17.37 -15.80 5.21
N ALA A 56 -16.33 -16.18 4.46
CA ALA A 56 -15.63 -17.45 4.66
C ALA A 56 -14.57 -17.37 5.77
N SER A 57 -14.04 -16.16 6.04
CA SER A 57 -12.88 -15.96 6.90
C SER A 57 -13.10 -16.44 8.34
N PRO A 58 -12.05 -16.94 9.01
CA PRO A 58 -12.14 -17.39 10.41
C PRO A 58 -12.56 -16.30 11.39
N PHE A 59 -12.46 -15.02 11.01
CA PHE A 59 -12.93 -13.92 11.85
C PHE A 59 -14.45 -13.93 12.00
N PHE A 60 -15.20 -14.18 10.90
CA PHE A 60 -16.66 -14.15 10.88
C PHE A 60 -17.29 -15.55 10.92
N ASN A 61 -16.52 -16.62 10.75
CA ASN A 61 -17.00 -17.99 10.70
C ASN A 61 -16.16 -18.91 11.61
N GLY A 62 -16.76 -19.39 12.68
CA GLY A 62 -16.10 -20.28 13.64
C GLY A 62 -15.27 -19.59 14.71
N ASN A 63 -15.39 -18.28 14.88
CA ASN A 63 -14.66 -17.54 15.91
C ASN A 63 -15.32 -17.66 17.30
N ILE A 64 -15.08 -18.78 17.93
CA ILE A 64 -15.64 -19.09 19.26
C ILE A 64 -15.11 -18.14 20.34
N ASP A 65 -13.84 -17.72 20.22
CA ASP A 65 -13.19 -16.87 21.24
C ASP A 65 -13.82 -15.47 21.33
N LEU A 66 -14.25 -14.90 20.20
CA LEU A 66 -14.87 -13.58 20.16
C LEU A 66 -16.40 -13.62 20.18
N PHE A 67 -17.01 -14.63 19.58
CA PHE A 67 -18.44 -14.64 19.29
C PHE A 67 -19.16 -15.89 19.79
N GLY A 68 -18.49 -16.78 20.54
CA GLY A 68 -19.08 -18.02 21.03
C GLY A 68 -20.27 -17.81 21.96
N ASP A 69 -20.30 -16.70 22.69
CA ASP A 69 -21.41 -16.33 23.59
C ASP A 69 -22.34 -15.27 23.01
N PHE A 70 -22.21 -14.96 21.71
CA PHE A 70 -23.04 -13.95 21.07
C PHE A 70 -24.23 -14.59 20.32
N TYR A 71 -25.40 -14.48 20.90
CA TYR A 71 -26.65 -15.08 20.41
C TYR A 71 -27.63 -14.00 19.92
N ASP A 72 -28.48 -14.37 18.97
CA ASP A 72 -29.62 -13.58 18.58
C ASP A 72 -30.79 -13.71 19.58
N HIS A 73 -31.95 -13.13 19.25
CA HIS A 73 -33.14 -13.17 20.14
C HIS A 73 -33.81 -14.53 20.21
N ASP A 74 -33.54 -15.44 19.26
CA ASP A 74 -34.06 -16.80 19.24
C ASP A 74 -33.12 -17.79 19.94
N GLY A 75 -31.96 -17.32 20.41
CA GLY A 75 -30.96 -18.12 21.11
C GLY A 75 -29.99 -18.86 20.16
N GLU A 76 -30.01 -18.53 18.87
CA GLU A 76 -29.07 -19.05 17.90
C GLU A 76 -27.81 -18.17 17.86
N HIS A 77 -26.67 -18.75 17.49
CA HIS A 77 -25.45 -17.97 17.33
C HIS A 77 -25.62 -16.89 16.25
N PHE A 78 -25.30 -15.66 16.62
CA PHE A 78 -25.38 -14.52 15.68
C PHE A 78 -24.41 -14.66 14.51
N PHE A 79 -23.19 -15.16 14.77
CA PHE A 79 -22.21 -15.50 13.75
C PHE A 79 -22.18 -17.00 13.48
N PRO A 80 -21.95 -17.44 12.22
CA PRO A 80 -21.81 -18.85 11.93
C PRO A 80 -20.66 -19.51 12.68
N MET A 81 -20.91 -20.70 13.23
CA MET A 81 -19.90 -21.48 13.98
C MET A 81 -19.56 -22.78 13.23
N ASP A 82 -19.33 -22.68 11.91
CA ASP A 82 -18.98 -23.87 11.12
C ASP A 82 -17.57 -24.36 11.49
N ALA A 83 -17.46 -25.62 11.82
CA ALA A 83 -16.19 -26.22 12.13
C ALA A 83 -15.27 -26.21 10.89
N GLN A 84 -14.00 -25.91 11.09
CA GLN A 84 -12.98 -25.95 10.04
C GLN A 84 -12.97 -27.33 9.35
N GLY A 85 -12.99 -27.35 8.02
CA GLY A 85 -13.03 -28.56 7.22
C GLY A 85 -14.41 -29.19 7.09
N SER A 86 -15.47 -28.67 7.74
CA SER A 86 -16.83 -29.11 7.51
C SER A 86 -17.30 -28.77 6.09
N GLU A 87 -18.37 -29.43 5.63
CA GLU A 87 -18.95 -29.19 4.29
C GLU A 87 -19.37 -27.71 4.13
N ARG A 88 -20.03 -27.13 5.15
CA ARG A 88 -20.46 -25.73 5.13
C ARG A 88 -19.28 -24.77 5.11
N TRP A 89 -18.27 -25.02 5.90
CA TRP A 89 -17.03 -24.23 5.92
C TRP A 89 -16.35 -24.28 4.54
N THR A 90 -16.17 -25.47 3.99
CA THR A 90 -15.54 -25.69 2.68
C THR A 90 -16.34 -25.03 1.56
N GLN A 91 -17.68 -25.08 1.61
CA GLN A 91 -18.53 -24.47 0.59
C GLN A 91 -18.40 -22.94 0.58
N LYS A 92 -18.30 -22.28 1.75
CA LYS A 92 -18.10 -20.83 1.82
C LYS A 92 -16.79 -20.39 1.13
N TRP A 93 -15.71 -21.15 1.33
CA TRP A 93 -14.46 -20.88 0.64
C TRP A 93 -14.53 -21.14 -0.87
N LYS A 94 -15.22 -22.18 -1.31
CA LYS A 94 -15.48 -22.42 -2.74
C LYS A 94 -16.32 -21.32 -3.37
N ASP A 95 -17.32 -20.81 -2.67
CA ASP A 95 -18.14 -19.69 -3.13
C ASP A 95 -17.29 -18.42 -3.24
N ALA A 96 -16.39 -18.16 -2.28
CA ALA A 96 -15.43 -17.06 -2.34
C ALA A 96 -14.46 -17.22 -3.52
N LEU A 97 -13.94 -18.45 -3.77
CA LEU A 97 -13.08 -18.73 -4.92
C LEU A 97 -13.79 -18.47 -6.25
N SER A 98 -15.05 -18.87 -6.35
CA SER A 98 -15.86 -18.60 -7.54
C SER A 98 -16.03 -17.10 -7.78
N ALA A 99 -16.35 -16.33 -6.73
CA ALA A 99 -16.53 -14.89 -6.82
C ALA A 99 -15.23 -14.15 -7.19
N VAL A 100 -14.09 -14.52 -6.60
CA VAL A 100 -12.82 -13.86 -6.92
C VAL A 100 -12.35 -14.22 -8.34
N ASN A 101 -12.55 -15.46 -8.80
CA ASN A 101 -12.23 -15.84 -10.17
C ASN A 101 -13.09 -15.08 -11.18
N ASP A 102 -14.41 -14.93 -10.92
CA ASP A 102 -15.29 -14.14 -11.78
C ASP A 102 -14.85 -12.67 -11.84
N ALA A 103 -14.47 -12.10 -10.69
CA ALA A 103 -13.95 -10.73 -10.64
C ALA A 103 -12.64 -10.57 -11.43
N ILE A 104 -11.66 -11.47 -11.22
CA ILE A 104 -10.38 -11.44 -11.95
C ILE A 104 -10.62 -11.56 -13.44
N ASN A 105 -11.33 -12.60 -13.88
CA ASN A 105 -11.58 -12.85 -15.30
C ASN A 105 -12.34 -11.70 -15.97
N HIS A 106 -13.25 -11.05 -15.26
CA HIS A 106 -13.94 -9.88 -15.78
C HIS A 106 -13.01 -8.68 -15.88
N CYS A 107 -12.27 -8.35 -14.82
CA CYS A 107 -11.34 -7.23 -14.82
C CYS A 107 -10.25 -7.38 -15.90
N GLU A 108 -9.68 -8.59 -16.08
CA GLU A 108 -8.68 -8.85 -17.12
C GLU A 108 -9.25 -8.61 -18.53
N ARG A 109 -10.51 -8.99 -18.79
CA ARG A 109 -11.18 -8.72 -20.07
C ARG A 109 -11.42 -7.24 -20.32
N GLU A 110 -11.67 -6.47 -19.26
CA GLU A 110 -11.84 -5.01 -19.32
C GLU A 110 -10.48 -4.27 -19.30
N GLY A 111 -9.35 -4.99 -19.42
CA GLY A 111 -8.01 -4.41 -19.55
C GLY A 111 -7.30 -4.07 -18.24
N TYR A 112 -7.88 -4.44 -17.09
CA TYR A 112 -7.16 -4.31 -15.81
C TYR A 112 -6.06 -5.36 -15.71
N ALA A 113 -4.90 -4.96 -15.20
CA ALA A 113 -3.73 -5.82 -15.00
C ALA A 113 -2.86 -5.29 -13.86
N LEU A 114 -1.84 -6.05 -13.45
CA LEU A 114 -0.85 -5.54 -12.53
C LEU A 114 -0.06 -4.40 -13.19
N TYR A 115 0.32 -3.42 -12.36
CA TYR A 115 1.12 -2.28 -12.78
C TYR A 115 2.56 -2.70 -13.05
N GLU A 116 3.11 -2.27 -14.16
CA GLU A 116 4.48 -2.54 -14.56
C GLU A 116 5.26 -1.25 -14.78
N TYR A 117 6.57 -1.34 -14.80
CA TYR A 117 7.43 -0.16 -14.99
C TYR A 117 7.13 0.57 -16.30
N GLU A 118 6.81 -0.16 -17.36
CA GLU A 118 6.49 0.35 -18.69
C GLU A 118 5.23 1.21 -18.72
N ASP A 119 4.34 1.02 -17.74
CA ASP A 119 3.10 1.80 -17.60
C ASP A 119 3.33 3.22 -17.10
N GLN A 120 4.52 3.52 -16.58
CA GLN A 120 4.81 4.82 -16.00
C GLN A 120 4.77 5.91 -17.06
N PRO A 121 3.95 6.95 -16.88
CA PRO A 121 3.89 8.08 -17.81
C PRO A 121 5.12 8.98 -17.70
N TYR A 122 5.86 8.88 -16.59
CA TYR A 122 7.04 9.69 -16.29
C TYR A 122 8.28 8.80 -16.23
N LYS A 123 9.09 8.83 -17.29
CA LYS A 123 10.39 8.17 -17.30
C LYS A 123 11.47 9.18 -16.93
N PHE A 124 12.29 8.80 -15.99
CA PHE A 124 13.32 9.70 -15.46
C PHE A 124 14.64 9.42 -16.16
N ASP A 125 15.22 10.49 -16.71
CA ASP A 125 16.52 10.49 -17.34
C ASP A 125 17.59 10.78 -16.27
N PHE A 126 18.11 9.73 -15.61
CA PHE A 126 19.21 9.88 -14.69
C PHE A 126 20.34 8.92 -15.02
N GLU A 127 21.56 9.40 -14.89
CA GLU A 127 22.77 8.58 -14.99
C GLU A 127 22.74 7.34 -14.09
N VAL A 128 22.05 7.44 -12.96
CA VAL A 128 21.85 6.34 -12.00
C VAL A 128 21.07 5.16 -12.59
N TRP A 129 20.17 5.39 -13.55
CA TRP A 129 19.39 4.33 -14.21
C TRP A 129 20.26 3.43 -15.07
N GLU A 130 21.26 4.01 -15.72
CA GLU A 130 22.18 3.27 -16.59
C GLU A 130 23.02 2.30 -15.77
N ALA A 131 23.33 2.66 -14.52
CA ALA A 131 24.18 1.86 -13.65
C ALA A 131 23.46 0.65 -13.02
N ASN A 132 22.16 0.76 -12.68
CA ASN A 132 21.41 -0.35 -12.07
C ASN A 132 19.90 -0.32 -12.43
N PRO A 133 19.57 -0.60 -13.71
CA PRO A 133 18.20 -0.46 -14.21
C PRO A 133 17.19 -1.34 -13.46
N ASP A 134 17.54 -2.56 -13.12
CA ASP A 134 16.62 -3.51 -12.47
C ASP A 134 16.18 -3.06 -11.08
N VAL A 135 17.09 -2.49 -10.30
CA VAL A 135 16.77 -1.97 -8.97
C VAL A 135 15.91 -0.73 -9.07
N MET A 136 16.26 0.17 -9.99
CA MET A 136 15.53 1.41 -10.19
C MET A 136 14.13 1.15 -10.77
N GLN A 137 13.98 0.21 -11.69
CA GLN A 137 12.66 -0.20 -12.19
C GLN A 137 11.77 -0.67 -11.06
N ARG A 138 12.25 -1.60 -10.21
CA ARG A 138 11.49 -2.09 -9.04
C ARG A 138 11.14 -0.96 -8.07
N TYR A 139 12.10 -0.12 -7.73
CA TYR A 139 11.89 0.99 -6.82
C TYR A 139 10.81 1.94 -7.34
N TYR A 140 10.90 2.37 -8.61
CA TYR A 140 9.93 3.31 -9.16
C TYR A 140 8.58 2.67 -9.47
N THR A 141 8.50 1.41 -9.86
CA THR A 141 7.22 0.68 -9.93
C THR A 141 6.49 0.75 -8.59
N LEU A 142 7.18 0.46 -7.49
CA LEU A 142 6.61 0.53 -6.14
C LEU A 142 6.26 1.97 -5.71
N ARG A 143 6.98 2.97 -6.22
CA ARG A 143 6.68 4.38 -5.97
C ARG A 143 5.43 4.85 -6.71
N HIS A 144 5.18 4.35 -7.91
CA HIS A 144 4.12 4.81 -8.81
C HIS A 144 2.81 4.02 -8.70
N ILE A 145 2.88 2.73 -8.42
CA ILE A 145 1.73 1.80 -8.43
C ILE A 145 0.49 2.30 -7.68
N ILE A 146 0.69 3.08 -6.61
CA ILE A 146 -0.40 3.62 -5.79
C ILE A 146 -0.83 5.02 -6.24
N VAL A 147 0.09 5.79 -6.82
CA VAL A 147 -0.08 7.23 -7.00
C VAL A 147 -0.23 7.68 -8.45
N ASP A 148 0.04 6.80 -9.42
CA ASP A 148 -0.28 7.10 -10.81
C ASP A 148 -1.80 7.09 -11.00
N PRO A 149 -2.38 8.21 -11.46
CA PRO A 149 -3.83 8.35 -11.54
C PRO A 149 -4.44 7.35 -12.52
N TRP A 150 -5.44 6.61 -12.08
CA TRP A 150 -6.25 5.72 -12.92
C TRP A 150 -5.43 4.72 -13.75
N ASN A 151 -4.34 4.21 -13.16
CA ASN A 151 -3.52 3.21 -13.81
C ASN A 151 -4.28 1.87 -13.97
N LYS A 152 -3.76 0.99 -14.83
CA LYS A 152 -4.42 -0.29 -15.18
C LYS A 152 -4.65 -1.25 -14.02
N GLU A 153 -3.98 -1.05 -12.87
CA GLU A 153 -4.18 -1.89 -11.69
C GLU A 153 -5.34 -1.41 -10.82
N LEU A 154 -5.72 -0.13 -10.90
CA LEU A 154 -6.72 0.47 -10.05
C LEU A 154 -8.14 0.14 -10.50
N ILE A 155 -8.79 -0.83 -9.86
CA ILE A 155 -10.19 -1.20 -10.15
C ILE A 155 -11.13 -0.13 -9.58
N TRP A 156 -10.94 0.27 -8.31
CA TRP A 156 -11.75 1.28 -7.65
C TRP A 156 -10.92 2.23 -6.83
N GLY A 157 -11.05 3.51 -7.14
CA GLY A 157 -10.44 4.61 -6.43
C GLY A 157 -11.47 5.62 -5.95
N ARG A 158 -11.28 6.15 -4.74
CA ARG A 158 -12.06 7.27 -4.26
C ARG A 158 -11.61 8.52 -4.97
N THR A 159 -12.51 9.10 -5.77
CA THR A 159 -12.28 10.36 -6.47
C THR A 159 -12.23 11.53 -5.51
N TYR A 160 -11.54 12.55 -5.96
CA TYR A 160 -11.36 13.78 -5.24
C TYR A 160 -12.40 14.82 -5.65
N ASN A 161 -13.05 15.45 -4.69
CA ASN A 161 -14.00 16.50 -4.99
C ASN A 161 -13.26 17.85 -5.11
N ARG A 162 -13.14 18.38 -6.34
CA ARG A 162 -12.45 19.63 -6.66
C ARG A 162 -12.94 20.87 -5.88
N GLY A 163 -14.09 20.77 -5.20
CA GLY A 163 -14.70 21.88 -4.49
C GLY A 163 -14.32 22.03 -3.02
N GLN A 164 -13.63 21.06 -2.46
CA GLN A 164 -13.14 21.15 -1.08
C GLN A 164 -11.62 21.13 -1.10
N ASN A 165 -11.03 22.29 -0.89
CA ASN A 165 -9.62 22.44 -0.63
C ASN A 165 -9.20 21.35 0.36
N SER A 166 -8.16 20.66 0.02
CA SER A 166 -7.21 20.27 1.03
C SER A 166 -6.83 18.79 1.18
N THR A 167 -7.68 17.80 1.18
CA THR A 167 -7.25 16.57 1.86
C THR A 167 -6.16 15.72 1.16
N VAL A 168 -6.10 15.63 -0.18
CA VAL A 168 -4.98 14.91 -0.84
C VAL A 168 -3.81 15.85 -1.15
N GLN A 169 -4.10 17.08 -1.47
CA GLN A 169 -3.10 18.13 -1.68
C GLN A 169 -2.35 18.40 -0.38
N ASP A 170 -3.08 18.57 0.73
CA ASP A 170 -2.51 18.72 2.04
C ASP A 170 -1.79 17.45 2.50
N ALA A 171 -2.31 16.27 2.15
CA ALA A 171 -1.64 15.02 2.47
C ALA A 171 -0.28 14.87 1.76
N SER A 172 -0.13 15.38 0.55
CA SER A 172 1.18 15.43 -0.12
C SER A 172 2.09 16.46 0.55
N ASN A 173 1.59 17.66 0.84
CA ASN A 173 2.36 18.70 1.53
C ASN A 173 2.80 18.28 2.94
N ILE A 174 1.93 17.59 3.67
CA ILE A 174 2.22 17.05 5.00
C ILE A 174 3.37 16.03 4.97
N ARG A 175 3.52 15.30 3.85
CA ARG A 175 4.51 14.24 3.70
C ARG A 175 5.80 14.69 3.04
N LEU A 176 5.77 15.72 2.19
CA LEU A 176 6.95 16.21 1.51
C LEU A 176 8.02 16.61 2.52
N PRO A 177 9.27 16.20 2.31
CA PRO A 177 10.34 16.55 3.22
C PRO A 177 10.59 18.06 3.15
N ARG A 178 10.85 18.62 4.31
CA ARG A 178 11.38 19.98 4.42
C ARG A 178 12.87 19.91 4.16
N THR A 179 13.34 20.68 3.20
CA THR A 179 14.75 20.69 2.80
C THR A 179 15.30 22.10 2.81
N PHE A 180 16.51 22.23 3.28
CA PHE A 180 17.33 23.42 3.13
C PHE A 180 18.41 23.08 2.11
N THR A 181 18.11 23.16 0.85
CA THR A 181 19.12 23.02 -0.18
C THR A 181 19.60 24.39 -0.61
N ASN A 182 20.88 24.48 -0.88
CA ASN A 182 21.60 25.69 -1.29
C ASN A 182 21.11 26.23 -2.64
N GLY A 183 19.85 26.67 -2.69
CA GLY A 183 19.32 27.54 -3.73
C GLY A 183 18.50 26.92 -4.84
N GLU A 184 18.45 25.61 -5.03
CA GLU A 184 17.68 25.00 -6.13
C GLU A 184 16.30 24.48 -5.73
N TYR A 185 16.14 23.97 -4.52
CA TYR A 185 14.87 23.53 -3.96
C TYR A 185 14.66 24.12 -2.57
N ASP A 186 14.06 25.29 -2.53
CA ASP A 186 13.63 25.92 -1.27
C ASP A 186 12.16 25.65 -1.05
N ASP A 187 11.88 24.72 -0.14
CA ASP A 187 10.53 24.32 0.21
C ASP A 187 10.11 24.76 1.62
N THR A 188 10.73 25.77 2.15
CA THR A 188 10.48 26.26 3.52
C THR A 188 9.04 26.71 3.79
N ARG A 189 8.18 26.79 2.76
CA ARG A 189 6.86 27.41 2.89
C ARG A 189 5.66 26.48 2.78
N LYS A 190 5.80 25.24 2.29
CA LYS A 190 4.65 24.36 2.00
C LYS A 190 4.89 22.87 2.22
N SER A 191 6.03 22.45 2.71
CA SER A 191 6.25 21.09 3.20
C SER A 191 6.44 21.12 4.70
N PHE A 192 5.72 20.24 5.37
CA PHE A 192 5.54 20.34 6.82
C PHE A 192 6.20 19.21 7.59
N ASN A 193 6.64 18.13 6.94
CA ASN A 193 7.21 16.96 7.60
C ASN A 193 6.34 16.37 8.73
N TRP A 194 5.01 16.49 8.65
CA TRP A 194 4.14 16.07 9.74
C TRP A 194 3.81 14.58 9.74
N ALA A 195 3.92 13.92 8.58
CA ALA A 195 3.57 12.51 8.46
C ALA A 195 4.77 11.61 8.75
N SER A 196 4.91 11.22 9.98
CA SER A 196 5.93 10.27 10.42
C SER A 196 5.39 8.84 10.46
N ALA A 197 6.18 7.88 9.97
CA ALA A 197 5.90 6.47 10.20
C ALA A 197 6.29 6.09 11.63
N THR A 198 5.50 5.21 12.25
CA THR A 198 5.87 4.65 13.56
C THR A 198 7.00 3.64 13.42
N TYR A 199 7.80 3.47 14.47
CA TYR A 199 8.82 2.42 14.53
C TYR A 199 8.22 1.03 14.28
N GLN A 200 7.03 0.76 14.83
CA GLN A 200 6.33 -0.51 14.61
C GLN A 200 5.95 -0.72 13.15
N ALA A 201 5.48 0.31 12.44
CA ALA A 201 5.18 0.21 11.01
C ALA A 201 6.45 -0.06 10.19
N MET A 202 7.54 0.65 10.51
CA MET A 202 8.85 0.45 9.87
C MET A 202 9.40 -0.96 10.11
N SER A 203 9.29 -1.50 11.33
CA SER A 203 9.83 -2.83 11.67
C SER A 203 9.11 -3.99 10.98
N ARG A 204 7.87 -3.77 10.50
CA ARG A 204 7.10 -4.79 9.76
C ARG A 204 7.57 -5.02 8.32
N TYR A 205 8.35 -4.13 7.76
CA TYR A 205 8.97 -4.38 6.46
C TYR A 205 10.02 -5.49 6.60
N TYR A 206 10.12 -6.31 5.57
CA TYR A 206 11.04 -7.45 5.53
C TYR A 206 12.49 -7.01 5.32
N THR A 207 13.40 -7.91 5.59
CA THR A 207 14.80 -7.80 5.22
C THR A 207 14.97 -8.00 3.70
N SER A 208 16.16 -7.73 3.18
CA SER A 208 16.51 -8.01 1.77
C SER A 208 16.41 -9.49 1.39
N ASN A 209 16.36 -10.37 2.38
CA ASN A 209 16.12 -11.81 2.18
C ASN A 209 14.64 -12.18 2.12
N GLY A 210 13.71 -11.21 2.17
CA GLY A 210 12.27 -11.45 2.15
C GLY A 210 11.72 -12.07 3.45
N LEU A 211 12.41 -11.91 4.57
CA LEU A 211 12.03 -12.47 5.86
C LEU A 211 11.66 -11.36 6.85
N PRO A 212 10.72 -11.62 7.78
CA PRO A 212 10.55 -10.76 8.94
C PRO A 212 11.88 -10.59 9.69
N ILE A 213 12.13 -9.42 10.26
CA ILE A 213 13.38 -9.12 10.99
C ILE A 213 13.67 -10.20 12.05
N GLU A 214 12.63 -10.63 12.76
CA GLU A 214 12.75 -11.64 13.84
C GLU A 214 13.15 -13.01 13.33
N ALA A 215 12.75 -13.36 12.10
CA ALA A 215 13.02 -14.65 11.48
C ALA A 215 14.35 -14.71 10.74
N ASP A 216 14.88 -13.55 10.32
CA ASP A 216 16.15 -13.49 9.59
C ASP A 216 17.34 -13.61 10.54
N ARG A 217 18.08 -14.71 10.40
CA ARG A 217 19.28 -14.97 11.20
C ARG A 217 20.49 -14.16 10.78
N THR A 218 20.50 -13.65 9.56
CA THR A 218 21.61 -12.85 9.01
C THR A 218 21.47 -11.36 9.31
N PHE A 219 20.26 -10.91 9.67
CA PHE A 219 20.01 -9.53 10.01
C PHE A 219 20.54 -9.19 11.41
N ASP A 220 21.36 -8.17 11.51
CA ASP A 220 22.03 -7.76 12.77
C ASP A 220 21.08 -7.03 13.73
N LYS A 221 20.22 -7.78 14.40
CA LYS A 221 19.20 -7.24 15.34
C LYS A 221 19.79 -6.52 16.53
N ASN A 222 20.96 -6.97 17.01
CA ASN A 222 21.57 -6.44 18.24
C ASN A 222 22.16 -5.05 18.03
N ASN A 223 22.49 -4.68 16.81
CA ASN A 223 23.11 -3.42 16.46
C ASN A 223 22.21 -2.50 15.61
N MET A 224 20.91 -2.73 15.55
CA MET A 224 19.97 -1.97 14.72
C MET A 224 20.05 -0.45 14.94
N HIS A 225 20.31 -0.02 16.16
CA HIS A 225 20.40 1.40 16.51
C HIS A 225 21.81 1.99 16.37
N ARG A 226 22.77 1.20 15.91
CA ARG A 226 24.13 1.67 15.67
C ARG A 226 24.18 2.53 14.42
N LEU A 227 24.93 3.64 14.49
CA LEU A 227 25.31 4.42 13.32
C LEU A 227 26.37 3.67 12.52
N ILE A 228 26.17 3.59 11.22
CA ILE A 228 27.09 3.01 10.25
C ILE A 228 27.20 3.93 9.04
N SER A 229 28.30 3.83 8.30
CA SER A 229 28.39 4.43 6.98
C SER A 229 27.69 3.54 5.95
N THR A 230 26.93 4.12 5.04
CA THR A 230 26.51 3.42 3.81
C THR A 230 27.76 3.05 3.00
N PRO A 231 27.70 2.02 2.15
CA PRO A 231 28.86 1.63 1.34
C PRO A 231 29.31 2.74 0.39
N HIS A 232 30.62 2.75 0.07
CA HIS A 232 31.21 3.63 -0.92
C HIS A 232 30.60 3.40 -2.32
N GLU A 233 30.45 4.46 -3.11
CA GLU A 233 29.79 4.42 -4.42
C GLU A 233 30.36 3.41 -5.40
N ASP A 234 31.68 3.20 -5.40
CA ASP A 234 32.35 2.23 -6.27
C ASP A 234 32.27 0.79 -5.76
N SER A 235 31.67 0.54 -4.61
CA SER A 235 31.63 -0.79 -4.02
C SER A 235 30.49 -1.64 -4.58
N LEU A 236 30.70 -2.95 -4.71
CA LEU A 236 29.63 -3.89 -5.06
C LEU A 236 28.48 -3.88 -4.06
N ALA A 237 28.75 -3.55 -2.80
CA ALA A 237 27.74 -3.46 -1.75
C ALA A 237 26.81 -2.24 -1.93
N TYR A 238 27.24 -1.22 -2.65
CA TYR A 238 26.42 -0.05 -2.94
C TYR A 238 25.49 -0.23 -4.13
N GLN A 239 25.79 -1.10 -5.07
CA GLN A 239 25.00 -1.28 -6.29
C GLN A 239 23.50 -1.40 -6.05
N PRO A 240 23.00 -2.24 -5.09
CA PRO A 240 21.56 -2.34 -4.83
C PRO A 240 20.95 -1.10 -4.16
N LEU A 241 21.76 -0.14 -3.72
CA LEU A 241 21.36 1.09 -3.03
C LEU A 241 21.49 2.34 -3.90
N GLN A 242 22.08 2.20 -5.07
CA GLN A 242 22.38 3.30 -5.98
C GLN A 242 21.07 4.03 -6.37
N GLY A 243 21.05 5.36 -6.21
CA GLY A 243 19.87 6.19 -6.43
C GLY A 243 18.78 6.07 -5.35
N ILE A 244 18.97 5.22 -4.34
CA ILE A 244 18.07 5.01 -3.20
C ILE A 244 18.67 5.59 -1.92
N MET A 245 19.96 5.33 -1.68
CA MET A 245 20.71 5.79 -0.53
C MET A 245 21.93 6.60 -0.99
N GLN A 246 22.32 7.58 -0.18
CA GLN A 246 23.56 8.34 -0.37
C GLN A 246 24.77 7.43 -0.09
N PRO A 247 25.85 7.48 -0.89
CA PRO A 247 27.06 6.76 -0.59
C PRO A 247 27.85 7.44 0.55
N ASP A 248 28.66 6.69 1.26
CA ASP A 248 29.54 7.17 2.36
C ASP A 248 28.82 8.01 3.42
N TYR A 249 27.51 7.80 3.61
CA TYR A 249 26.68 8.61 4.50
C TYR A 249 26.39 7.87 5.81
N MET A 250 26.40 8.59 6.93
CA MET A 250 26.08 8.04 8.25
C MET A 250 24.58 7.84 8.44
N THR A 251 24.16 6.61 8.62
CA THR A 251 22.77 6.24 8.84
C THR A 251 22.63 5.17 9.91
N LEU A 252 21.38 4.80 10.28
CA LEU A 252 21.14 3.72 11.22
C LEU A 252 21.22 2.35 10.54
N LYS A 253 21.85 1.37 11.21
CA LYS A 253 21.96 0.00 10.70
C LYS A 253 20.58 -0.61 10.37
N MET A 254 19.53 -0.26 11.11
CA MET A 254 18.15 -0.74 10.87
C MET A 254 17.56 -0.32 9.51
N TYR A 255 18.14 0.68 8.85
CA TYR A 255 17.70 1.13 7.54
C TYR A 255 18.36 0.38 6.39
N MET A 256 19.36 -0.42 6.70
CA MET A 256 20.10 -1.21 5.71
C MET A 256 19.57 -2.64 5.61
N ASP A 257 19.87 -3.30 4.50
CA ASP A 257 19.49 -4.70 4.26
C ASP A 257 17.96 -4.93 4.30
N ARG A 258 17.19 -3.99 3.74
CA ARG A 258 15.74 -4.03 3.72
C ARG A 258 15.19 -4.34 2.31
N GLU A 259 13.95 -4.83 2.27
CA GLU A 259 13.24 -5.07 1.02
C GLU A 259 13.00 -3.79 0.21
N PRO A 260 12.82 -3.86 -1.12
CA PRO A 260 12.59 -2.67 -1.96
C PRO A 260 11.40 -1.80 -1.53
N ARG A 261 10.32 -2.40 -1.01
CA ARG A 261 9.15 -1.66 -0.50
C ARG A 261 9.48 -0.75 0.68
N PHE A 262 10.47 -1.12 1.49
CA PHE A 262 10.93 -0.29 2.60
C PHE A 262 11.40 1.07 2.08
N TYR A 263 12.31 1.04 1.12
CA TYR A 263 12.89 2.26 0.55
C TYR A 263 11.91 3.04 -0.32
N ALA A 264 11.00 2.35 -1.01
CA ALA A 264 9.98 3.01 -1.83
C ALA A 264 8.91 3.72 -1.00
N ASN A 265 8.61 3.22 0.19
CA ASN A 265 7.51 3.72 1.01
C ASN A 265 7.93 4.69 2.12
N LEU A 266 9.21 4.63 2.56
CA LEU A 266 9.71 5.40 3.69
C LEU A 266 10.84 6.34 3.28
N GLY A 267 10.82 7.55 3.82
CA GLY A 267 11.93 8.48 3.79
C GLY A 267 12.75 8.32 5.06
N ILE A 268 14.05 8.04 4.91
CA ILE A 268 14.97 7.76 6.01
C ILE A 268 16.25 8.59 5.86
N THR A 269 16.93 8.88 6.98
CA THR A 269 18.21 9.59 6.95
C THR A 269 19.24 8.82 6.13
N GLY A 270 19.87 9.52 5.20
CA GLY A 270 20.81 8.95 4.24
C GLY A 270 20.15 8.40 2.99
N GLY A 271 18.81 8.45 2.89
CA GLY A 271 18.09 8.12 1.67
C GLY A 271 17.91 9.30 0.74
N TYR A 272 17.38 9.02 -0.45
CA TYR A 272 16.94 10.03 -1.40
C TYR A 272 15.41 10.11 -1.45
N TRP A 273 14.92 11.34 -1.72
CA TRP A 273 13.53 11.59 -2.03
C TRP A 273 13.39 12.30 -3.37
N ARG A 274 12.65 11.68 -4.27
CA ARG A 274 12.34 12.30 -5.55
C ARG A 274 11.22 13.31 -5.41
N ALA A 275 11.46 14.54 -5.87
CA ALA A 275 10.47 15.60 -5.99
C ALA A 275 10.57 16.26 -7.35
N HIS A 276 9.79 15.79 -8.32
CA HIS A 276 9.85 16.21 -9.73
C HIS A 276 11.27 16.02 -10.30
N GLN A 277 11.91 17.06 -10.78
CA GLN A 277 13.29 17.01 -11.32
C GLN A 277 14.39 16.95 -10.25
N TYR A 278 14.04 17.06 -8.97
CA TYR A 278 15.01 17.10 -7.88
C TYR A 278 15.16 15.74 -7.20
N LEU A 279 16.37 15.38 -6.87
CA LEU A 279 16.69 14.26 -5.99
C LEU A 279 17.17 14.86 -4.67
N ILE A 280 16.33 14.76 -3.63
CA ILE A 280 16.54 15.40 -2.35
C ILE A 280 17.27 14.44 -1.42
N GLU A 281 18.40 14.86 -0.88
CA GLU A 281 19.13 14.16 0.17
C GLU A 281 18.39 14.32 1.51
N LEU A 282 18.09 13.19 2.15
CA LEU A 282 17.29 13.19 3.38
C LEU A 282 18.19 13.22 4.62
N GLU A 283 18.02 14.28 5.40
CA GLU A 283 18.61 14.46 6.72
C GLU A 283 17.49 14.70 7.73
N LEU A 284 17.10 13.63 8.45
CA LEU A 284 15.89 13.61 9.28
C LEU A 284 16.19 13.48 10.77
N TYR A 285 17.25 14.12 11.23
CA TYR A 285 17.67 14.12 12.64
C TYR A 285 17.70 15.54 13.21
N GLY A 286 17.80 15.68 14.53
CA GLY A 286 17.78 17.00 15.20
C GLY A 286 18.87 17.95 14.69
N GLY A 287 18.50 19.20 14.46
CA GLY A 287 19.37 20.23 13.89
C GLY A 287 19.44 20.24 12.36
N THR A 288 18.67 19.39 11.68
CA THR A 288 18.57 19.36 10.22
C THR A 288 17.17 19.74 9.75
N ALA A 289 17.01 19.92 8.44
CA ALA A 289 15.76 20.36 7.83
C ALA A 289 14.58 19.44 8.13
N GLY A 290 14.79 18.13 8.18
CA GLY A 290 13.75 17.14 8.46
C GLY A 290 13.57 16.80 9.93
N GLY A 291 14.47 17.25 10.80
CA GLY A 291 14.44 17.03 12.23
C GLY A 291 13.96 18.24 13.02
N TYR A 292 13.90 18.10 14.35
CA TYR A 292 13.58 19.20 15.23
C TYR A 292 14.71 20.23 15.22
N ASP A 293 14.40 21.45 14.77
CA ASP A 293 15.26 22.62 14.85
C ASP A 293 14.47 23.84 15.31
N PRO A 294 14.62 24.27 16.59
CA PRO A 294 13.84 25.38 17.14
C PRO A 294 14.17 26.73 16.49
N SER A 295 15.29 26.84 15.77
CA SER A 295 15.65 28.05 15.03
C SER A 295 14.87 28.20 13.73
N VAL A 296 14.31 27.11 13.22
CA VAL A 296 13.59 27.07 11.95
C VAL A 296 12.09 26.87 12.14
N SER A 297 11.69 25.84 12.87
CA SER A 297 10.30 25.58 13.22
C SER A 297 10.23 24.70 14.45
N GLN A 298 9.29 25.03 15.34
CA GLN A 298 9.00 24.22 16.53
C GLN A 298 7.95 23.13 16.25
N GLU A 299 7.33 23.14 15.07
CA GLU A 299 6.16 22.30 14.75
C GLU A 299 6.39 21.41 13.52
N ASP A 300 7.17 21.88 12.53
CA ASP A 300 7.31 21.22 11.24
C ASP A 300 8.52 20.28 11.22
N PHE A 301 8.42 19.13 11.87
CA PHE A 301 9.46 18.10 11.87
C PHE A 301 8.88 16.69 12.00
N LEU A 302 9.67 15.69 11.63
CA LEU A 302 9.31 14.28 11.77
C LEU A 302 9.58 13.79 13.18
N TRP A 303 8.55 13.46 13.93
CA TRP A 303 8.65 12.99 15.31
C TRP A 303 9.47 11.72 15.48
N THR A 304 9.45 10.84 14.49
CA THR A 304 10.18 9.56 14.54
C THR A 304 11.45 9.57 13.70
N GLY A 305 11.72 10.63 12.95
CA GLY A 305 12.80 10.67 11.95
C GLY A 305 12.55 9.76 10.74
N ILE A 306 11.32 9.26 10.55
CA ILE A 306 10.95 8.38 9.45
C ILE A 306 9.81 9.02 8.67
N GLY A 307 10.08 9.50 7.47
CA GLY A 307 9.10 10.08 6.56
C GLY A 307 8.25 9.03 5.86
N VAL A 308 7.08 9.43 5.36
CA VAL A 308 6.18 8.58 4.58
C VAL A 308 6.22 9.01 3.13
N GLN A 309 6.95 8.28 2.29
CA GLN A 309 6.98 8.50 0.83
C GLN A 309 5.76 7.92 0.12
N LYS A 310 5.18 6.85 0.65
CA LYS A 310 3.93 6.27 0.13
C LYS A 310 2.85 7.36 0.08
N PHE A 311 2.04 7.38 -0.96
CA PHE A 311 1.02 8.40 -1.23
C PHE A 311 1.56 9.79 -1.60
N VAL A 312 2.83 9.91 -1.99
CA VAL A 312 3.37 11.11 -2.62
C VAL A 312 3.87 10.75 -4.00
N HIS A 313 3.25 11.30 -5.03
CA HIS A 313 3.69 11.06 -6.40
C HIS A 313 5.10 11.64 -6.60
N PRO A 314 6.06 10.90 -7.18
CA PRO A 314 7.44 11.39 -7.35
C PRO A 314 7.57 12.68 -8.17
N GLU A 315 6.62 12.97 -9.05
CA GLU A 315 6.55 14.23 -9.78
C GLU A 315 5.96 15.40 -9.00
N SER A 316 5.50 15.17 -7.76
CA SER A 316 5.03 16.24 -6.89
C SER A 316 6.19 16.97 -6.25
N LYS A 317 6.10 18.30 -6.22
CA LYS A 317 7.00 19.16 -5.46
C LYS A 317 6.21 20.29 -4.80
N SER A 318 6.68 20.80 -3.70
CA SER A 318 6.20 22.03 -3.09
C SER A 318 7.19 23.18 -3.27
N GLY A 319 6.98 24.32 -2.60
CA GLY A 319 7.80 25.50 -2.75
C GLY A 319 7.22 26.56 -3.69
N TYR A 320 8.08 27.38 -4.31
CA TYR A 320 7.64 28.50 -5.15
C TYR A 320 6.85 28.07 -6.40
N ALA A 321 7.19 26.93 -6.97
CA ALA A 321 6.50 26.36 -8.13
C ALA A 321 5.86 25.03 -7.74
N VAL A 322 4.73 25.13 -7.05
CA VAL A 322 3.97 23.94 -6.61
C VAL A 322 3.52 23.12 -7.81
N ARG A 323 3.89 21.85 -7.80
CA ARG A 323 3.38 20.84 -8.71
C ARG A 323 2.89 19.66 -7.88
N GLN A 324 1.62 19.40 -7.93
CA GLN A 324 1.04 18.26 -7.23
C GLN A 324 0.28 17.40 -8.21
N ILE A 325 0.65 16.13 -8.24
CA ILE A 325 -0.07 15.12 -9.00
C ILE A 325 -1.14 14.54 -8.09
N HIS A 326 -2.39 14.75 -8.47
CA HIS A 326 -3.54 14.21 -7.77
C HIS A 326 -3.83 12.80 -8.29
N PHE A 327 -4.12 11.91 -7.39
CA PHE A 327 -4.50 10.53 -7.71
C PHE A 327 -5.70 10.11 -6.88
N PRO A 328 -6.55 9.21 -7.38
CA PRO A 328 -7.63 8.63 -6.60
C PRO A 328 -7.05 7.74 -5.50
N TYR A 329 -7.61 7.82 -4.27
CA TYR A 329 -7.19 6.93 -3.21
C TYR A 329 -7.64 5.49 -3.54
N PRO A 330 -6.73 4.52 -3.65
CA PRO A 330 -7.07 3.17 -4.07
C PRO A 330 -7.89 2.45 -3.00
N ILE A 331 -9.02 1.89 -3.40
CA ILE A 331 -9.90 1.08 -2.55
C ILE A 331 -9.76 -0.41 -2.89
N ILE A 332 -9.71 -0.74 -4.19
CA ILE A 332 -9.47 -2.10 -4.69
C ILE A 332 -8.59 -2.02 -5.94
N ARG A 333 -7.57 -2.85 -5.99
CA ARG A 333 -6.65 -3.03 -7.12
C ARG A 333 -6.63 -4.48 -7.57
N MET A 334 -6.09 -4.76 -8.77
CA MET A 334 -5.90 -6.13 -9.25
C MET A 334 -5.07 -6.98 -8.29
N ALA A 335 -4.02 -6.41 -7.69
CA ALA A 335 -3.22 -7.09 -6.66
C ALA A 335 -4.08 -7.57 -5.48
N ASP A 336 -5.08 -6.80 -5.06
CA ASP A 336 -5.98 -7.21 -3.97
C ASP A 336 -6.79 -8.46 -4.35
N LEU A 337 -7.26 -8.57 -5.60
CA LEU A 337 -7.97 -9.77 -6.07
C LEU A 337 -7.07 -11.00 -6.11
N TYR A 338 -5.83 -10.87 -6.57
CA TYR A 338 -4.87 -11.98 -6.57
C TYR A 338 -4.50 -12.43 -5.16
N LEU A 339 -4.33 -11.47 -4.22
CA LEU A 339 -4.07 -11.78 -2.81
C LEU A 339 -5.28 -12.48 -2.16
N MET A 340 -6.51 -12.03 -2.43
CA MET A 340 -7.72 -12.72 -1.98
C MET A 340 -7.76 -14.15 -2.51
N LYS A 341 -7.44 -14.37 -3.79
CA LYS A 341 -7.38 -15.70 -4.38
C LYS A 341 -6.32 -16.57 -3.72
N ALA A 342 -5.14 -16.02 -3.45
CA ALA A 342 -4.07 -16.73 -2.76
C ALA A 342 -4.47 -17.18 -1.34
N GLU A 343 -5.15 -16.29 -0.58
CA GLU A 343 -5.67 -16.61 0.76
C GLU A 343 -6.71 -17.74 0.68
N ILE A 344 -7.66 -17.65 -0.23
CA ILE A 344 -8.71 -18.67 -0.41
C ILE A 344 -8.09 -20.04 -0.77
N ILE A 345 -7.12 -20.07 -1.66
CA ILE A 345 -6.44 -21.30 -2.06
C ILE A 345 -5.63 -21.87 -0.90
N ASN A 346 -4.98 -21.02 -0.10
CA ASN A 346 -4.28 -21.48 1.10
C ASN A 346 -5.21 -22.21 2.07
N GLU A 347 -6.42 -21.74 2.24
CA GLU A 347 -7.41 -22.37 3.11
C GLU A 347 -7.97 -23.68 2.53
N LEU A 348 -8.18 -23.75 1.22
CA LEU A 348 -8.76 -24.92 0.55
C LEU A 348 -7.73 -26.02 0.26
N GLU A 349 -6.52 -25.66 -0.16
CA GLU A 349 -5.54 -26.56 -0.78
C GLU A 349 -4.17 -26.54 -0.07
N GLY A 350 -3.99 -25.56 0.85
CA GLY A 350 -2.77 -25.38 1.61
C GLY A 350 -1.71 -24.50 0.93
N PRO A 351 -0.62 -24.18 1.66
CA PRO A 351 0.32 -23.13 1.28
C PRO A 351 1.10 -23.41 0.00
N ASN A 352 1.34 -24.68 -0.36
CA ASN A 352 2.11 -25.01 -1.56
C ASN A 352 1.43 -24.56 -2.85
N GLN A 353 0.10 -24.59 -2.90
CA GLN A 353 -0.68 -24.12 -4.04
C GLN A 353 -0.84 -22.60 -4.02
N ALA A 354 -1.00 -22.02 -2.83
CA ALA A 354 -1.14 -20.58 -2.65
C ALA A 354 0.13 -19.81 -3.07
N VAL A 355 1.33 -20.35 -2.82
CA VAL A 355 2.63 -19.73 -3.17
C VAL A 355 2.69 -19.36 -4.65
N TYR A 356 2.10 -20.16 -5.54
CA TYR A 356 2.03 -19.82 -6.97
C TYR A 356 1.44 -18.43 -7.20
N TYR A 357 0.34 -18.09 -6.54
CA TYR A 357 -0.35 -16.80 -6.71
C TYR A 357 0.37 -15.64 -6.03
N PHE A 358 1.11 -15.89 -4.95
CA PHE A 358 1.95 -14.89 -4.31
C PHE A 358 3.22 -14.56 -5.11
N CYS A 359 3.89 -15.59 -5.65
CA CYS A 359 5.19 -15.41 -6.28
C CYS A 359 5.11 -15.01 -7.76
N PHE A 360 4.16 -15.56 -8.50
CA PHE A 360 4.06 -15.29 -9.93
C PHE A 360 3.54 -13.91 -10.27
N HIS A 361 2.81 -13.28 -9.37
CA HIS A 361 2.30 -11.93 -9.58
C HIS A 361 3.17 -10.85 -8.92
N GLN A 362 4.33 -11.18 -8.35
CA GLN A 362 5.32 -10.27 -7.74
C GLN A 362 4.68 -9.19 -6.85
N ILE A 363 3.64 -9.56 -6.09
CA ILE A 363 2.84 -8.67 -5.25
C ILE A 363 3.60 -8.32 -3.97
#